data_d36f102e26199877b70bd12ee4b47fbe
#
_entry.id   d36f102e26199877b70bd12ee4b47fbe
#
_cell.length_a   1.000
_cell.length_b   1.000
_cell.length_c   1.000
_cell.angle_alpha   90.00
_cell.angle_beta   90.00
_cell.angle_gamma   90.00
#
_symmetry.space_group_name_H-M   'P 1'
#
loop_
_entity.id
_entity.type
_entity.pdbx_description
1 polymer ?
#
loop_
_entity_poly.entity_id
_entity_poly.type
_entity_poly.pdbx_seq_one_letter_code
_entity_poly.pdbx_strand_id
1 'polypeptide(L)'
;MARYSESVCRLCRRENLKMYLKGDRCYTDKCAIERRPYPPGQHGQGRTKFSEYGVQLREKQKVKRMYGVLEAGFRHAYQNAAAAKGKTGENLLQTLELRLDNVVFRLGFADTRNEARQLVRHGHFRVNGRKVNIPSYLCRVGDKVELKERSRKVVRIGEALEAVDRRGVPAWLELDKGGFKGTVKTAPTREDVTMPIQEQLIVELYSK
;
A
#
# COMPACT_ATOMS: atom_id res chain seq x y z
N MET A 1 12.08 -4.23 11.74
CA MET A 1 11.86 -3.42 10.51
C MET A 1 11.15 -2.14 10.90
N ALA A 2 11.75 -0.99 10.64
CA ALA A 2 11.19 0.31 11.01
C ALA A 2 9.91 0.62 10.23
N ARG A 3 8.95 1.31 10.86
CA ARG A 3 7.67 1.74 10.28
C ARG A 3 7.27 3.10 10.85
N TYR A 4 6.36 3.78 10.18
CA TYR A 4 5.71 4.95 10.74
C TYR A 4 4.74 4.50 11.85
N SER A 5 4.93 4.98 13.08
CA SER A 5 4.16 4.58 14.27
C SER A 5 3.22 5.66 14.79
N GLU A 6 3.32 6.89 14.25
CA GLU A 6 2.48 8.01 14.66
C GLU A 6 1.09 7.98 14.01
N SER A 7 0.29 9.01 14.25
CA SER A 7 -1.07 9.13 13.71
C SER A 7 -1.08 9.25 12.18
N VAL A 8 -1.54 8.21 11.50
CA VAL A 8 -1.60 8.14 10.03
C VAL A 8 -2.57 9.15 9.41
N CYS A 9 -3.58 9.65 10.16
CA CYS A 9 -4.49 10.68 9.66
C CYS A 9 -3.78 12.01 9.37
N ARG A 10 -2.67 12.29 10.05
CA ARG A 10 -1.81 13.47 9.75
C ARG A 10 -1.22 13.39 8.35
N LEU A 11 -0.97 12.17 7.87
CA LEU A 11 -0.42 11.93 6.53
C LEU A 11 -1.43 12.29 5.45
N CYS A 12 -2.69 11.82 5.57
CA CYS A 12 -3.76 12.17 4.64
C CYS A 12 -3.98 13.69 4.58
N ARG A 13 -4.04 14.35 5.74
CA ARG A 13 -4.19 15.81 5.83
C ARG A 13 -3.01 16.56 5.21
N ARG A 14 -1.79 16.05 5.36
CA ARG A 14 -0.59 16.68 4.78
C ARG A 14 -0.56 16.60 3.25
N GLU A 15 -1.04 15.51 2.68
CA GLU A 15 -1.10 15.32 1.23
C GLU A 15 -2.44 15.79 0.62
N ASN A 16 -3.36 16.29 1.48
CA ASN A 16 -4.72 16.70 1.09
C ASN A 16 -5.46 15.64 0.25
N LEU A 17 -5.26 14.35 0.59
CA LEU A 17 -5.84 13.23 -0.11
C LEU A 17 -6.22 12.10 0.85
N LYS A 18 -7.39 11.48 0.64
CA LYS A 18 -7.76 10.23 1.33
C LYS A 18 -6.89 9.08 0.83
N MET A 19 -5.99 8.58 1.66
CA MET A 19 -5.13 7.43 1.35
C MET A 19 -5.65 6.12 1.94
N TYR A 20 -6.82 6.12 2.57
CA TYR A 20 -7.50 4.96 3.16
C TYR A 20 -6.62 4.13 4.11
N LEU A 21 -5.84 4.82 4.99
CA LEU A 21 -4.87 4.19 5.88
C LEU A 21 -5.47 3.61 7.17
N LYS A 22 -6.76 3.84 7.45
CA LYS A 22 -7.47 3.35 8.64
C LYS A 22 -8.70 2.47 8.32
N GLY A 23 -8.74 1.88 7.14
CA GLY A 23 -9.84 0.98 6.75
C GLY A 23 -11.20 1.69 6.79
N ASP A 24 -12.20 1.05 7.39
CA ASP A 24 -13.60 1.50 7.41
C ASP A 24 -13.80 2.92 7.91
N ARG A 25 -13.00 3.35 8.89
CA ARG A 25 -13.08 4.74 9.38
C ARG A 25 -12.89 5.79 8.31
N CYS A 26 -12.16 5.46 7.23
CA CYS A 26 -11.91 6.40 6.12
C CYS A 26 -13.13 6.60 5.22
N TYR A 27 -14.12 5.74 5.32
CA TYR A 27 -15.37 5.80 4.56
C TYR A 27 -16.51 6.48 5.33
N THR A 28 -16.30 6.82 6.61
CA THR A 28 -17.28 7.47 7.46
C THR A 28 -16.96 8.96 7.65
N ASP A 29 -17.94 9.72 8.13
CA ASP A 29 -17.82 11.13 8.56
C ASP A 29 -16.79 11.36 9.68
N LYS A 30 -16.33 10.27 10.34
CA LYS A 30 -15.23 10.30 11.32
C LYS A 30 -13.84 10.45 10.67
N CYS A 31 -13.76 10.53 9.34
CA CYS A 31 -12.50 10.72 8.62
C CYS A 31 -11.88 12.09 8.95
N ALA A 32 -10.61 12.09 9.33
CA ALA A 32 -9.94 13.31 9.82
C ALA A 32 -9.71 14.36 8.71
N ILE A 33 -9.64 13.96 7.43
CA ILE A 33 -9.48 14.90 6.32
C ILE A 33 -10.79 15.62 6.01
N GLU A 34 -11.93 14.96 6.20
CA GLU A 34 -13.24 15.60 6.02
C GLU A 34 -13.52 16.62 7.11
N ARG A 35 -13.18 16.29 8.35
CA ARG A 35 -13.34 17.21 9.48
C ARG A 35 -12.38 18.38 9.45
N ARG A 36 -11.16 18.20 8.95
CA ARG A 36 -10.07 19.20 8.94
C ARG A 36 -9.28 19.08 7.63
N PRO A 37 -9.75 19.67 6.52
CA PRO A 37 -9.14 19.54 5.19
C PRO A 37 -7.91 20.46 5.02
N TYR A 38 -7.06 20.52 6.03
CA TYR A 38 -5.84 21.32 6.00
C TYR A 38 -4.68 20.55 6.64
N PRO A 39 -3.43 20.85 6.26
CA PRO A 39 -2.24 20.21 6.82
C PRO A 39 -2.19 20.32 8.35
N PRO A 40 -1.60 19.34 9.05
CA PRO A 40 -1.43 19.39 10.49
C PRO A 40 -0.36 20.42 10.86
N GLY A 41 -0.51 21.04 12.04
CA GLY A 41 0.41 22.02 12.61
C GLY A 41 -0.21 23.41 12.72
N GLN A 42 0.48 24.31 13.40
CA GLN A 42 0.02 25.67 13.68
C GLN A 42 -0.23 26.49 12.40
N HIS A 43 0.62 26.30 11.39
CA HIS A 43 0.54 27.01 10.11
C HIS A 43 -0.23 26.25 9.02
N GLY A 44 -1.01 25.22 9.38
CA GLY A 44 -1.73 24.37 8.41
C GLY A 44 -2.74 25.10 7.54
N GLN A 45 -3.29 26.22 8.01
CA GLN A 45 -4.25 27.06 7.27
C GLN A 45 -3.60 28.22 6.51
N GLY A 46 -2.28 28.39 6.65
CA GLY A 46 -1.53 29.42 5.94
C GLY A 46 -1.45 29.14 4.43
N ARG A 47 -1.38 30.21 3.63
CA ARG A 47 -1.12 30.08 2.19
C ARG A 47 0.31 29.57 1.97
N THR A 48 0.44 28.48 1.23
CA THR A 48 1.74 27.89 0.88
C THR A 48 1.95 28.05 -0.62
N LYS A 49 3.06 28.68 -1.01
CA LYS A 49 3.50 28.68 -2.41
C LYS A 49 4.17 27.34 -2.69
N PHE A 50 3.65 26.62 -3.67
CA PHE A 50 4.23 25.36 -4.10
C PHE A 50 5.34 25.66 -5.12
N SER A 51 6.58 25.29 -4.79
CA SER A 51 7.67 25.22 -5.76
C SER A 51 7.55 23.93 -6.55
N GLU A 52 8.14 23.87 -7.74
CA GLU A 52 8.20 22.64 -8.57
C GLU A 52 8.80 21.47 -7.78
N TYR A 53 9.92 21.68 -7.10
CA TYR A 53 10.52 20.71 -6.19
C TYR A 53 9.51 20.24 -5.11
N GLY A 54 8.75 21.20 -4.55
CA GLY A 54 7.75 20.90 -3.54
C GLY A 54 6.65 19.98 -4.05
N VAL A 55 6.18 20.16 -5.29
CA VAL A 55 5.17 19.31 -5.94
C VAL A 55 5.72 17.90 -6.15
N GLN A 56 6.91 17.78 -6.72
CA GLN A 56 7.59 16.50 -6.93
C GLN A 56 7.82 15.75 -5.60
N LEU A 57 8.26 16.47 -4.57
CA LEU A 57 8.46 15.90 -3.23
C LEU A 57 7.14 15.41 -2.61
N ARG A 58 6.05 16.17 -2.75
CA ARG A 58 4.74 15.76 -2.23
C ARG A 58 4.24 14.50 -2.91
N GLU A 59 4.40 14.40 -4.23
CA GLU A 59 4.00 13.22 -4.97
C GLU A 59 4.75 11.97 -4.51
N LYS A 60 6.07 12.06 -4.38
CA LYS A 60 6.88 10.99 -3.79
C LYS A 60 6.41 10.61 -2.39
N GLN A 61 6.20 11.60 -1.51
CA GLN A 61 5.77 11.35 -0.14
C GLN A 61 4.38 10.71 -0.07
N LYS A 62 3.47 11.10 -0.95
CA LYS A 62 2.14 10.52 -1.10
C LYS A 62 2.23 9.02 -1.35
N VAL A 63 2.95 8.62 -2.40
CA VAL A 63 3.10 7.20 -2.76
C VAL A 63 3.80 6.42 -1.66
N LYS A 64 4.92 6.92 -1.15
CA LYS A 64 5.65 6.30 -0.03
C LYS A 64 4.75 6.02 1.18
N ARG A 65 3.87 6.96 1.52
CA ARG A 65 2.96 6.86 2.67
C ARG A 65 1.81 5.91 2.42
N MET A 66 1.27 5.87 1.20
CA MET A 66 0.24 4.90 0.81
C MET A 66 0.68 3.46 1.04
N TYR A 67 1.89 3.13 0.58
CA TYR A 67 2.43 1.77 0.73
C TYR A 67 3.14 1.52 2.07
N GLY A 68 3.20 2.52 2.96
CA GLY A 68 3.83 2.41 4.28
C GLY A 68 5.33 2.10 4.22
N VAL A 69 6.01 2.53 3.16
CA VAL A 69 7.45 2.32 2.94
C VAL A 69 8.24 3.50 3.50
N LEU A 70 9.40 3.25 4.10
CA LEU A 70 10.34 4.28 4.53
C LEU A 70 11.25 4.72 3.38
N GLU A 71 11.92 5.87 3.54
CA GLU A 71 12.70 6.50 2.47
C GLU A 71 13.76 5.58 1.86
N ALA A 72 14.56 4.92 2.68
CA ALA A 72 15.60 4.00 2.19
C ALA A 72 15.01 2.85 1.34
N GLY A 73 13.91 2.23 1.83
CA GLY A 73 13.24 1.17 1.07
C GLY A 73 12.57 1.66 -0.22
N PHE A 74 12.04 2.88 -0.22
CA PHE A 74 11.44 3.48 -1.41
C PHE A 74 12.51 3.83 -2.46
N ARG A 75 13.63 4.41 -2.02
CA ARG A 75 14.77 4.70 -2.89
C ARG A 75 15.34 3.42 -3.52
N HIS A 76 15.47 2.35 -2.75
CA HIS A 76 15.92 1.05 -3.28
C HIS A 76 14.93 0.49 -4.32
N ALA A 77 13.61 0.58 -4.06
CA ALA A 77 12.59 0.17 -5.03
C ALA A 77 12.68 0.99 -6.33
N TYR A 78 12.92 2.30 -6.22
CA TYR A 78 13.13 3.18 -7.38
C TYR A 78 14.37 2.79 -8.17
N GLN A 79 15.50 2.53 -7.51
CA GLN A 79 16.76 2.12 -8.17
C GLN A 79 16.56 0.82 -8.96
N ASN A 80 15.86 -0.17 -8.37
CA ASN A 80 15.55 -1.43 -9.04
C ASN A 80 14.61 -1.20 -10.24
N ALA A 81 13.63 -0.32 -10.10
CA ALA A 81 12.70 0.02 -11.17
C ALA A 81 13.38 0.77 -12.33
N ALA A 82 14.35 1.62 -12.02
CA ALA A 82 15.13 2.34 -13.02
C ALA A 82 16.11 1.43 -13.80
N ALA A 83 16.61 0.38 -13.14
CA ALA A 83 17.47 -0.61 -13.78
C ALA A 83 16.70 -1.63 -14.65
N ALA A 84 15.38 -1.77 -14.44
CA ALA A 84 14.53 -2.68 -15.19
C ALA A 84 14.15 -2.08 -16.56
N LYS A 85 13.93 -2.94 -17.56
CA LYS A 85 13.44 -2.52 -18.87
C LYS A 85 12.03 -1.96 -18.79
N GLY A 86 11.74 -0.91 -19.53
CA GLY A 86 10.42 -0.26 -19.61
C GLY A 86 10.38 1.11 -18.92
N LYS A 87 9.16 1.59 -18.63
CA LYS A 87 8.98 2.90 -17.98
C LYS A 87 9.24 2.79 -16.48
N THR A 88 10.19 3.54 -15.98
CA THR A 88 10.61 3.53 -14.57
C THR A 88 9.46 3.76 -13.60
N GLY A 89 8.55 4.68 -13.90
CA GLY A 89 7.39 4.97 -13.03
C GLY A 89 6.43 3.79 -12.92
N GLU A 90 6.10 3.15 -14.04
CA GLU A 90 5.25 1.96 -14.06
C GLU A 90 5.91 0.78 -13.31
N ASN A 91 7.20 0.53 -13.57
CA ASN A 91 7.98 -0.50 -12.88
C ASN A 91 8.03 -0.28 -11.36
N LEU A 92 8.15 0.99 -10.93
CA LEU A 92 8.11 1.35 -9.50
C LEU A 92 6.76 0.99 -8.87
N LEU A 93 5.66 1.38 -9.49
CA LEU A 93 4.32 1.07 -8.99
C LEU A 93 4.06 -0.44 -8.97
N GLN A 94 4.45 -1.15 -10.02
CA GLN A 94 4.38 -2.61 -10.09
C GLN A 94 5.15 -3.28 -8.95
N THR A 95 6.39 -2.83 -8.70
CA THR A 95 7.21 -3.34 -7.59
C THR A 95 6.55 -3.09 -6.23
N LEU A 96 5.90 -1.94 -6.04
CA LEU A 96 5.20 -1.61 -4.80
C LEU A 96 3.92 -2.43 -4.63
N GLU A 97 3.18 -2.70 -5.71
CA GLU A 97 1.98 -3.55 -5.67
C GLU A 97 2.31 -5.02 -5.39
N LEU A 98 3.39 -5.54 -5.94
CA LEU A 98 3.82 -6.94 -5.76
C LEU A 98 4.43 -7.25 -4.38
N ARG A 99 4.56 -6.29 -3.50
CA ARG A 99 5.01 -6.54 -2.13
C ARG A 99 4.00 -7.40 -1.36
N LEU A 100 4.48 -8.37 -0.60
CA LEU A 100 3.61 -9.30 0.14
C LEU A 100 2.66 -8.59 1.11
N ASP A 101 3.11 -7.51 1.79
CA ASP A 101 2.24 -6.73 2.67
C ASP A 101 1.08 -6.07 1.89
N ASN A 102 1.33 -5.61 0.67
CA ASN A 102 0.31 -5.04 -0.18
C ASN A 102 -0.57 -6.13 -0.84
N VAL A 103 0.00 -7.23 -1.31
CA VAL A 103 -0.77 -8.38 -1.86
C VAL A 103 -1.76 -8.92 -0.83
N VAL A 104 -1.33 -9.10 0.43
CA VAL A 104 -2.22 -9.54 1.54
C VAL A 104 -3.36 -8.53 1.76
N PHE A 105 -3.08 -7.23 1.70
CA PHE A 105 -4.11 -6.19 1.79
C PHE A 105 -5.06 -6.22 0.59
N ARG A 106 -4.55 -6.37 -0.64
CA ARG A 106 -5.36 -6.41 -1.88
C ARG A 106 -6.24 -7.65 -1.95
N LEU A 107 -5.78 -8.79 -1.45
CA LEU A 107 -6.55 -10.02 -1.30
C LEU A 107 -7.64 -9.94 -0.23
N GLY A 108 -7.63 -8.91 0.63
CA GLY A 108 -8.65 -8.71 1.65
C GLY A 108 -8.41 -9.41 2.98
N PHE A 109 -7.23 -9.99 3.22
CA PHE A 109 -6.89 -10.57 4.52
C PHE A 109 -6.66 -9.54 5.63
N ALA A 110 -6.66 -8.26 5.29
CA ALA A 110 -6.52 -7.15 6.24
C ALA A 110 -7.25 -5.90 5.74
N ASP A 111 -7.74 -5.08 6.66
CA ASP A 111 -8.42 -3.82 6.33
C ASP A 111 -7.48 -2.70 5.93
N THR A 112 -6.25 -2.77 6.38
CA THR A 112 -5.22 -1.75 6.10
C THR A 112 -3.88 -2.39 5.74
N ARG A 113 -3.06 -1.66 4.96
CA ARG A 113 -1.69 -2.09 4.66
C ARG A 113 -0.82 -2.22 5.91
N ASN A 114 -1.06 -1.40 6.94
CA ASN A 114 -0.33 -1.50 8.21
C ASN A 114 -0.66 -2.80 8.96
N GLU A 115 -1.91 -3.20 8.96
CA GLU A 115 -2.36 -4.46 9.54
C GLU A 115 -1.83 -5.65 8.74
N ALA A 116 -1.95 -5.63 7.40
CA ALA A 116 -1.37 -6.64 6.52
C ALA A 116 0.12 -6.84 6.81
N ARG A 117 0.87 -5.73 6.92
CA ARG A 117 2.29 -5.76 7.29
C ARG A 117 2.54 -6.42 8.64
N GLN A 118 1.70 -6.16 9.63
CA GLN A 118 1.80 -6.77 10.96
C GLN A 118 1.51 -8.26 10.90
N LEU A 119 0.45 -8.67 10.21
CA LEU A 119 0.08 -10.08 10.04
C LEU A 119 1.19 -10.87 9.32
N VAL A 120 1.76 -10.32 8.24
CA VAL A 120 2.90 -10.93 7.56
C VAL A 120 4.09 -11.07 8.53
N ARG A 121 4.43 -10.02 9.27
CA ARG A 121 5.54 -10.02 10.22
C ARG A 121 5.36 -11.08 11.32
N HIS A 122 4.13 -11.25 11.80
CA HIS A 122 3.80 -12.28 12.79
C HIS A 122 3.78 -13.69 12.18
N GLY A 123 3.95 -13.79 10.86
CA GLY A 123 4.11 -15.06 10.15
C GLY A 123 2.83 -15.84 10.01
N HIS A 124 1.71 -15.15 9.83
CA HIS A 124 0.41 -15.76 9.55
C HIS A 124 0.30 -16.36 8.15
N PHE A 125 1.16 -15.96 7.21
CA PHE A 125 1.10 -16.36 5.81
C PHE A 125 2.21 -17.32 5.39
N ARG A 126 1.90 -18.09 4.35
CA ARG A 126 2.83 -18.90 3.57
C ARG A 126 2.77 -18.44 2.11
N VAL A 127 3.89 -18.49 1.42
CA VAL A 127 3.97 -18.31 -0.03
C VAL A 127 4.51 -19.61 -0.60
N ASN A 128 3.76 -20.21 -1.53
CA ASN A 128 4.08 -21.52 -2.11
C ASN A 128 4.41 -22.58 -1.03
N GLY A 129 3.59 -22.65 0.01
CA GLY A 129 3.75 -23.58 1.14
C GLY A 129 4.83 -23.20 2.16
N ARG A 130 5.73 -22.25 1.87
CA ARG A 130 6.81 -21.81 2.76
C ARG A 130 6.40 -20.61 3.61
N LYS A 131 6.75 -20.62 4.89
CA LYS A 131 6.51 -19.48 5.80
C LYS A 131 7.33 -18.27 5.35
N VAL A 132 6.66 -17.15 5.08
CA VAL A 132 7.31 -15.87 4.79
C VAL A 132 6.85 -14.82 5.81
N ASN A 133 7.80 -14.20 6.52
CA ASN A 133 7.54 -13.15 7.52
C ASN A 133 8.19 -11.81 7.15
N ILE A 134 8.56 -11.66 5.87
CA ILE A 134 9.18 -10.46 5.32
C ILE A 134 8.13 -9.68 4.52
N PRO A 135 7.61 -8.54 5.04
CA PRO A 135 6.57 -7.76 4.34
C PRO A 135 7.00 -7.21 2.98
N SER A 136 8.30 -6.99 2.80
CA SER A 136 8.88 -6.52 1.53
C SER A 136 9.20 -7.64 0.54
N TYR A 137 8.85 -8.88 0.83
CA TYR A 137 8.96 -9.97 -0.14
C TYR A 137 8.19 -9.61 -1.41
N LEU A 138 8.82 -9.79 -2.56
CA LEU A 138 8.19 -9.52 -3.86
C LEU A 138 7.56 -10.81 -4.39
N CYS A 139 6.24 -10.81 -4.47
CA CYS A 139 5.48 -11.89 -5.07
C CYS A 139 5.69 -11.89 -6.59
N ARG A 140 5.70 -13.06 -7.19
CA ARG A 140 5.79 -13.26 -8.64
C ARG A 140 4.47 -13.75 -9.19
N VAL A 141 4.28 -13.63 -10.47
CA VAL A 141 3.16 -14.26 -11.18
C VAL A 141 3.19 -15.78 -10.95
N GLY A 142 2.05 -16.34 -10.58
CA GLY A 142 1.91 -17.75 -10.19
C GLY A 142 2.09 -18.03 -8.69
N ASP A 143 2.59 -17.06 -7.89
CA ASP A 143 2.74 -17.28 -6.46
C ASP A 143 1.38 -17.42 -5.76
N LYS A 144 1.28 -18.43 -4.89
CA LYS A 144 0.12 -18.69 -4.03
C LYS A 144 0.40 -18.20 -2.61
N VAL A 145 -0.41 -17.27 -2.15
CA VAL A 145 -0.37 -16.73 -0.78
C VAL A 145 -1.47 -17.40 0.03
N GLU A 146 -1.10 -18.11 1.08
CA GLU A 146 -2.02 -18.89 1.90
C GLU A 146 -1.99 -18.47 3.36
N LEU A 147 -3.15 -18.42 4.00
CA LEU A 147 -3.25 -18.21 5.44
C LEU A 147 -2.99 -19.55 6.17
N LYS A 148 -2.15 -19.54 7.20
CA LYS A 148 -1.91 -20.72 8.05
C LYS A 148 -3.21 -21.17 8.73
N GLU A 149 -3.41 -22.47 8.89
CA GLU A 149 -4.60 -23.06 9.52
C GLU A 149 -4.87 -22.47 10.93
N ARG A 150 -3.85 -22.39 11.76
CA ARG A 150 -3.96 -21.80 13.10
C ARG A 150 -4.41 -20.33 13.08
N SER A 151 -4.14 -19.63 12.00
CA SER A 151 -4.45 -18.19 11.82
C SER A 151 -5.87 -17.96 11.28
N ARG A 152 -6.55 -18.99 10.76
CA ARG A 152 -7.94 -18.91 10.28
C ARG A 152 -8.95 -18.57 11.40
N LYS A 153 -8.57 -18.85 12.66
CA LYS A 153 -9.39 -18.52 13.84
C LYS A 153 -9.28 -17.05 14.27
N VAL A 154 -8.45 -16.25 13.62
CA VAL A 154 -8.30 -14.82 13.96
C VAL A 154 -9.50 -14.05 13.42
N VAL A 155 -10.37 -13.58 14.30
CA VAL A 155 -11.64 -12.89 13.99
C VAL A 155 -11.44 -11.74 13.00
N ARG A 156 -10.45 -10.90 13.21
CA ARG A 156 -10.14 -9.75 12.31
C ARG A 156 -9.87 -10.14 10.87
N ILE A 157 -9.28 -11.31 10.63
CA ILE A 157 -9.01 -11.77 9.26
C ILE A 157 -10.32 -12.20 8.60
N GLY A 158 -11.23 -12.83 9.37
CA GLY A 158 -12.56 -13.16 8.90
C GLY A 158 -13.38 -11.91 8.55
N GLU A 159 -13.45 -10.94 9.45
CA GLU A 159 -14.12 -9.64 9.22
C GLU A 159 -13.58 -8.92 7.98
N ALA A 160 -12.25 -8.90 7.81
CA ALA A 160 -11.62 -8.27 6.65
C ALA A 160 -11.97 -8.99 5.33
N LEU A 161 -12.07 -10.33 5.33
CA LEU A 161 -12.49 -11.12 4.17
C LEU A 161 -13.96 -10.92 3.80
N GLU A 162 -14.84 -10.71 4.76
CA GLU A 162 -16.23 -10.33 4.51
C GLU A 162 -16.34 -8.92 3.92
N ALA A 163 -15.51 -7.99 4.42
CA ALA A 163 -15.47 -6.62 3.93
C ALA A 163 -14.87 -6.48 2.51
N VAL A 164 -14.17 -7.51 2.02
CA VAL A 164 -13.52 -7.44 0.69
C VAL A 164 -14.51 -7.30 -0.47
N ASP A 165 -15.75 -7.78 -0.32
CA ASP A 165 -16.78 -7.65 -1.36
C ASP A 165 -17.14 -6.20 -1.66
N ARG A 166 -17.08 -5.32 -0.66
CA ARG A 166 -17.29 -3.88 -0.84
C ARG A 166 -16.12 -3.19 -1.55
N ARG A 167 -14.90 -3.72 -1.36
CA ARG A 167 -13.66 -3.12 -1.86
C ARG A 167 -13.27 -3.64 -3.22
N GLY A 168 -13.66 -4.87 -3.54
CA GLY A 168 -13.25 -5.62 -4.70
C GLY A 168 -11.83 -6.15 -4.61
N VAL A 169 -11.57 -7.25 -5.31
CA VAL A 169 -10.21 -7.79 -5.53
C VAL A 169 -9.77 -7.34 -6.92
N PRO A 170 -8.56 -6.79 -7.09
CA PRO A 170 -8.04 -6.41 -8.39
C PRO A 170 -7.96 -7.60 -9.36
N ALA A 171 -8.14 -7.35 -10.66
CA ALA A 171 -8.19 -8.40 -11.69
C ALA A 171 -6.91 -9.23 -11.79
N TRP A 172 -5.76 -8.68 -11.42
CA TRP A 172 -4.47 -9.37 -11.42
C TRP A 172 -4.28 -10.35 -10.25
N LEU A 173 -5.24 -10.38 -9.30
CA LEU A 173 -5.29 -11.32 -8.18
C LEU A 173 -6.52 -12.20 -8.28
N GLU A 174 -6.41 -13.42 -7.77
CA GLU A 174 -7.52 -14.35 -7.56
C GLU A 174 -7.61 -14.70 -6.09
N LEU A 175 -8.81 -14.62 -5.53
CA LEU A 175 -9.08 -14.95 -4.13
C LEU A 175 -10.01 -16.16 -4.02
N ASP A 176 -9.55 -17.20 -3.36
CA ASP A 176 -10.37 -18.30 -2.85
C ASP A 176 -10.65 -18.05 -1.35
N LYS A 177 -11.84 -17.51 -1.06
CA LYS A 177 -12.25 -17.20 0.32
C LYS A 177 -12.37 -18.45 1.17
N GLY A 178 -12.94 -19.52 0.62
CA GLY A 178 -13.17 -20.78 1.33
C GLY A 178 -11.86 -21.48 1.70
N GLY A 179 -10.90 -21.47 0.79
CA GLY A 179 -9.56 -22.02 0.99
C GLY A 179 -8.62 -21.10 1.78
N PHE A 180 -8.97 -19.83 2.04
CA PHE A 180 -8.08 -18.81 2.61
C PHE A 180 -6.78 -18.66 1.81
N LYS A 181 -6.90 -18.63 0.50
CA LYS A 181 -5.78 -18.59 -0.46
C LYS A 181 -5.98 -17.47 -1.46
N GLY A 182 -4.89 -16.91 -1.93
CA GLY A 182 -4.90 -16.00 -3.07
C GLY A 182 -3.75 -16.31 -4.02
N THR A 183 -3.96 -16.08 -5.31
CA THR A 183 -2.96 -16.32 -6.36
C THR A 183 -2.70 -15.02 -7.13
N VAL A 184 -1.45 -14.77 -7.45
CA VAL A 184 -1.06 -13.68 -8.36
C VAL A 184 -1.19 -14.20 -9.79
N LYS A 185 -2.23 -13.76 -10.54
CA LYS A 185 -2.49 -14.23 -11.92
C LYS A 185 -1.56 -13.58 -12.93
N THR A 186 -1.48 -12.26 -12.89
CA THR A 186 -0.70 -11.45 -13.82
C THR A 186 0.10 -10.40 -13.07
N ALA A 187 1.04 -9.77 -13.74
CA ALA A 187 1.71 -8.60 -13.18
C ALA A 187 0.75 -7.40 -13.17
N PRO A 188 0.67 -6.63 -12.07
CA PRO A 188 -0.20 -5.46 -12.01
C PRO A 188 0.24 -4.41 -13.04
N THR A 189 -0.74 -3.82 -13.73
CA THR A 189 -0.56 -2.73 -14.68
C THR A 189 -0.75 -1.36 -14.00
N ARG A 190 -0.49 -0.28 -14.73
CA ARG A 190 -0.76 1.09 -14.23
C ARG A 190 -2.24 1.31 -13.93
N GLU A 191 -3.13 0.71 -14.71
CA GLU A 191 -4.58 0.83 -14.58
C GLU A 191 -5.11 0.17 -13.30
N ASP A 192 -4.47 -0.88 -12.83
CA ASP A 192 -4.81 -1.56 -11.58
C ASP A 192 -4.56 -0.68 -10.33
N VAL A 193 -3.76 0.38 -10.48
CA VAL A 193 -3.49 1.34 -9.41
C VAL A 193 -4.52 2.45 -9.44
N THR A 194 -5.62 2.27 -8.71
CA THR A 194 -6.80 3.17 -8.69
C THR A 194 -6.54 4.55 -8.07
N MET A 195 -5.43 4.74 -7.38
CA MET A 195 -5.09 6.01 -6.74
C MET A 195 -4.51 7.01 -7.73
N PRO A 196 -4.82 8.33 -7.59
CA PRO A 196 -4.31 9.38 -8.45
C PRO A 196 -2.82 9.63 -8.16
N ILE A 197 -1.95 8.92 -8.86
CA ILE A 197 -0.50 9.02 -8.75
C ILE A 197 0.06 9.55 -10.06
N GLN A 198 0.93 10.56 -9.97
CA GLN A 198 1.72 11.11 -11.08
C GLN A 198 3.15 10.61 -10.95
N GLU A 199 3.39 9.38 -11.41
CA GLU A 199 4.67 8.70 -11.28
C GLU A 199 5.83 9.44 -11.96
N GLN A 200 5.54 10.22 -13.00
CA GLN A 200 6.53 11.03 -13.70
C GLN A 200 7.22 12.04 -12.78
N LEU A 201 6.47 12.72 -11.92
CA LEU A 201 7.02 13.67 -10.94
C LEU A 201 8.00 13.00 -9.96
N ILE A 202 7.76 11.71 -9.66
CA ILE A 202 8.67 10.95 -8.79
C ILE A 202 9.97 10.63 -9.54
N VAL A 203 9.87 10.24 -10.81
CA VAL A 203 11.03 9.98 -11.67
C VAL A 203 11.87 11.23 -11.80
N GLU A 204 11.26 12.37 -12.12
CA GLU A 204 11.93 13.66 -12.24
C GLU A 204 12.66 14.08 -10.94
N LEU A 205 12.03 13.85 -9.77
CA LEU A 205 12.65 14.14 -8.47
C LEU A 205 13.96 13.36 -8.24
N TYR A 206 13.98 12.10 -8.63
CA TYR A 206 15.14 11.23 -8.42
C TYR A 206 16.18 11.30 -9.55
N SER A 207 15.85 11.91 -10.68
CA SER A 207 16.75 12.12 -11.81
C SER A 207 17.61 13.39 -11.68
N LYS A 208 17.34 14.21 -10.68
CA LYS A 208 18.09 15.45 -10.37
C LYS A 208 19.35 15.19 -9.59
#